data_18e5ca5ff0a24bd1592e680fda68f338
#
_entry.id   18e5ca5ff0a24bd1592e680fda68f338
#
_cell.length_a   1.000
_cell.length_b   1.000
_cell.length_c   1.000
_cell.angle_alpha   90.00
_cell.angle_beta   90.00
_cell.angle_gamma   90.00
#
_symmetry.space_group_name_H-M   'P 1'
#
loop_
_entity.id
_entity.type
_entity.pdbx_description
1 polymer ?
#
loop_
_entity_poly.entity_id
_entity_poly.type
_entity_poly.pdbx_seq_one_letter_code
_entity_poly.pdbx_strand_id
1 'polypeptide(L)'
;TGSTLNAILTFQGSDRLSFWEITPEWLKHFEGSLRARGCSWNTVSTYLRTLRAVYNRAVDLRKASYVPHLFRSVYTGTRADRRRALDMEDMKKVFARLLQSDAITPAMKGAQELFILMFLLRGLPFVDLAYLRKSDLRGNVISYRRRKTGRPLSVTLTTEAMFLLQKYMNREEQSPYLFPILHSDEGSPMAYREYQLALRNFNYQLELVGKLLGLKDRLSSYTARHTWATTAY
;
A
#
# COMPACT_ATOMS: atom_id res chain seq x y z
N THR A 1 -1.07 14.67 -4.09
CA THR A 1 -1.03 16.04 -4.66
C THR A 1 0.30 16.73 -4.40
N GLY A 2 0.85 16.74 -3.18
CA GLY A 2 2.13 17.40 -2.87
C GLY A 2 3.29 16.93 -3.75
N SER A 3 3.48 15.62 -3.92
CA SER A 3 4.55 15.07 -4.77
C SER A 3 4.43 15.50 -6.24
N THR A 4 3.20 15.58 -6.77
CA THR A 4 2.96 16.05 -8.14
C THR A 4 3.30 17.53 -8.28
N LEU A 5 2.88 18.36 -7.32
CA LEU A 5 3.21 19.78 -7.30
C LEU A 5 4.72 19.98 -7.27
N ASN A 6 5.42 19.33 -6.33
CA ASN A 6 6.88 19.42 -6.25
C ASN A 6 7.57 18.98 -7.56
N ALA A 7 7.07 17.93 -8.23
CA ALA A 7 7.64 17.49 -9.51
C ALA A 7 7.44 18.54 -10.61
N ILE A 8 6.28 19.22 -10.65
CA ILE A 8 5.98 20.30 -11.58
C ILE A 8 6.88 21.52 -11.32
N LEU A 9 6.96 21.98 -10.07
CA LEU A 9 7.79 23.13 -9.68
C LEU A 9 9.27 22.89 -9.99
N THR A 10 9.76 21.67 -9.73
CA THR A 10 11.14 21.29 -10.07
C THR A 10 11.37 21.30 -11.59
N PHE A 11 10.40 20.87 -12.39
CA PHE A 11 10.51 20.88 -13.85
C PHE A 11 10.43 22.30 -14.41
N GLN A 12 9.52 23.11 -13.89
CA GLN A 12 9.29 24.49 -14.33
C GLN A 12 10.45 25.43 -13.93
N GLY A 13 11.19 25.11 -12.85
CA GLY A 13 12.21 25.98 -12.29
C GLY A 13 11.65 27.28 -11.67
N SER A 14 10.34 27.33 -11.43
CA SER A 14 9.61 28.49 -10.91
C SER A 14 8.49 28.00 -9.97
N ASP A 15 8.06 28.84 -9.05
CA ASP A 15 6.93 28.61 -8.14
C ASP A 15 5.55 28.87 -8.80
N ARG A 16 5.54 29.28 -10.06
CA ARG A 16 4.36 29.64 -10.83
C ARG A 16 4.30 28.87 -12.13
N LEU A 17 3.10 28.39 -12.47
CA LEU A 17 2.75 27.79 -13.74
C LEU A 17 1.31 28.19 -14.07
N SER A 18 1.12 28.94 -15.14
CA SER A 18 -0.22 29.33 -15.60
C SER A 18 -0.86 28.21 -16.41
N PHE A 19 -2.18 28.07 -16.34
CA PHE A 19 -2.89 27.01 -17.07
C PHE A 19 -2.73 27.10 -18.59
N TRP A 20 -2.53 28.31 -19.14
CA TRP A 20 -2.33 28.51 -20.59
C TRP A 20 -0.94 28.03 -21.07
N GLU A 21 0.05 27.89 -20.15
CA GLU A 21 1.38 27.34 -20.46
C GLU A 21 1.36 25.82 -20.58
N ILE A 22 0.29 25.15 -20.08
CA ILE A 22 0.15 23.71 -20.15
C ILE A 22 -0.34 23.32 -21.54
N THR A 23 0.61 23.18 -22.48
CA THR A 23 0.35 22.73 -23.86
C THR A 23 0.67 21.24 -24.04
N PRO A 24 0.27 20.59 -25.16
CA PRO A 24 0.70 19.22 -25.45
C PRO A 24 2.22 19.05 -25.47
N GLU A 25 2.97 20.05 -25.95
CA GLU A 25 4.43 20.09 -26.00
C GLU A 25 5.02 20.16 -24.58
N TRP A 26 4.49 21.08 -23.74
CA TRP A 26 4.89 21.20 -22.36
C TRP A 26 4.67 19.87 -21.60
N LEU A 27 3.51 19.23 -21.77
CA LEU A 27 3.18 17.95 -21.16
C LEU A 27 4.15 16.85 -21.60
N LYS A 28 4.55 16.85 -22.89
CA LYS A 28 5.50 15.87 -23.43
C LYS A 28 6.91 16.07 -22.85
N HIS A 29 7.37 17.31 -22.72
CA HIS A 29 8.63 17.65 -22.08
C HIS A 29 8.62 17.28 -20.58
N PHE A 30 7.52 17.54 -19.87
CA PHE A 30 7.36 17.14 -18.48
C PHE A 30 7.41 15.61 -18.31
N GLU A 31 6.70 14.86 -19.17
CA GLU A 31 6.78 13.39 -19.23
C GLU A 31 8.22 12.92 -19.43
N GLY A 32 8.94 13.49 -20.39
CA GLY A 32 10.36 13.19 -20.67
C GLY A 32 11.27 13.47 -19.49
N SER A 33 11.09 14.61 -18.85
CA SER A 33 11.83 14.99 -17.62
C SER A 33 11.63 13.98 -16.47
N LEU A 34 10.38 13.56 -16.25
CA LEU A 34 10.09 12.53 -15.23
C LEU A 34 10.76 11.19 -15.57
N ARG A 35 10.77 10.80 -16.84
CA ARG A 35 11.46 9.58 -17.30
C ARG A 35 12.97 9.68 -17.16
N ALA A 36 13.57 10.81 -17.51
CA ALA A 36 15.00 11.07 -17.33
C ALA A 36 15.42 10.99 -15.86
N ARG A 37 14.54 11.37 -14.93
CA ARG A 37 14.73 11.24 -13.47
C ARG A 37 14.49 9.80 -12.95
N GLY A 38 14.28 8.81 -13.81
CA GLY A 38 14.09 7.41 -13.44
C GLY A 38 12.68 7.06 -12.94
N CYS A 39 11.69 7.94 -13.06
CA CYS A 39 10.32 7.63 -12.67
C CYS A 39 9.75 6.46 -13.49
N SER A 40 9.10 5.50 -12.83
CA SER A 40 8.36 4.44 -13.51
C SER A 40 7.19 5.01 -14.32
N TRP A 41 6.73 4.29 -15.35
CA TRP A 41 5.56 4.69 -16.13
C TRP A 41 4.31 4.90 -15.28
N ASN A 42 4.11 4.10 -14.24
CA ASN A 42 2.98 4.27 -13.32
C ASN A 42 3.11 5.54 -12.46
N THR A 43 4.34 5.93 -12.10
CA THR A 43 4.61 7.20 -11.41
C THR A 43 4.33 8.39 -12.33
N VAL A 44 4.84 8.34 -13.57
CA VAL A 44 4.57 9.35 -14.61
C VAL A 44 3.06 9.50 -14.83
N SER A 45 2.36 8.38 -15.02
CA SER A 45 0.90 8.38 -15.18
C SER A 45 0.18 9.00 -13.98
N THR A 46 0.63 8.71 -12.76
CA THR A 46 0.04 9.29 -11.54
C THR A 46 0.16 10.81 -11.53
N TYR A 47 1.33 11.35 -11.89
CA TYR A 47 1.55 12.80 -11.94
C TYR A 47 0.72 13.46 -13.03
N LEU A 48 0.71 12.89 -14.23
CA LEU A 48 -0.07 13.43 -15.36
C LEU A 48 -1.58 13.34 -15.14
N ARG A 49 -2.07 12.25 -14.54
CA ARG A 49 -3.49 12.12 -14.16
C ARG A 49 -3.90 13.12 -13.09
N THR A 50 -3.03 13.35 -12.11
CA THR A 50 -3.28 14.37 -11.08
C THR A 50 -3.33 15.76 -11.71
N LEU A 51 -2.38 16.10 -12.58
CA LEU A 51 -2.37 17.36 -13.30
C LEU A 51 -3.62 17.53 -14.16
N ARG A 52 -4.03 16.48 -14.89
CA ARG A 52 -5.27 16.48 -15.68
C ARG A 52 -6.50 16.75 -14.82
N ALA A 53 -6.59 16.12 -13.65
CA ALA A 53 -7.71 16.35 -12.73
C ALA A 53 -7.75 17.80 -12.23
N VAL A 54 -6.60 18.40 -11.91
CA VAL A 54 -6.49 19.81 -11.50
C VAL A 54 -6.88 20.74 -12.67
N TYR A 55 -6.36 20.47 -13.88
CA TYR A 55 -6.68 21.24 -15.08
C TYR A 55 -8.17 21.22 -15.40
N ASN A 56 -8.78 20.03 -15.44
CA ASN A 56 -10.22 19.89 -15.68
C ASN A 56 -11.04 20.65 -14.60
N ARG A 57 -10.63 20.56 -13.35
CA ARG A 57 -11.28 21.35 -12.28
C ARG A 57 -11.16 22.86 -12.49
N ALA A 58 -10.03 23.33 -12.99
CA ALA A 58 -9.86 24.74 -13.33
C ALA A 58 -10.76 25.16 -14.52
N VAL A 59 -10.95 24.30 -15.51
CA VAL A 59 -11.89 24.52 -16.62
C VAL A 59 -13.33 24.62 -16.09
N ASP A 60 -13.76 23.67 -15.23
CA ASP A 60 -15.09 23.69 -14.61
C ASP A 60 -15.34 24.99 -13.83
N LEU A 61 -14.29 25.50 -13.16
CA LEU A 61 -14.34 26.77 -12.40
C LEU A 61 -14.12 28.02 -13.28
N ARG A 62 -14.04 27.87 -14.61
CA ARG A 62 -13.75 28.97 -15.57
C ARG A 62 -12.44 29.71 -15.29
N LYS A 63 -11.44 29.02 -14.72
CA LYS A 63 -10.08 29.51 -14.46
C LYS A 63 -9.09 29.11 -15.53
N ALA A 64 -9.46 28.18 -16.40
CA ALA A 64 -8.69 27.74 -17.57
C ALA A 64 -9.62 27.54 -18.75
N SER A 65 -9.11 27.68 -19.99
CA SER A 65 -9.83 27.37 -21.20
C SER A 65 -9.85 25.88 -21.46
N TYR A 66 -10.95 25.36 -21.99
CA TYR A 66 -11.03 23.97 -22.43
C TYR A 66 -10.17 23.77 -23.69
N VAL A 67 -9.23 22.82 -23.65
CA VAL A 67 -8.43 22.39 -24.80
C VAL A 67 -8.76 20.94 -25.14
N PRO A 68 -9.36 20.66 -26.31
CA PRO A 68 -9.68 19.29 -26.72
C PRO A 68 -8.42 18.40 -26.75
N HIS A 69 -8.53 17.22 -26.15
CA HIS A 69 -7.46 16.21 -26.18
C HIS A 69 -6.09 16.62 -25.63
N LEU A 70 -6.01 17.65 -24.77
CA LEU A 70 -4.76 18.20 -24.23
C LEU A 70 -3.80 17.11 -23.72
N PHE A 71 -4.28 16.08 -23.03
CA PHE A 71 -3.47 15.01 -22.44
C PHE A 71 -3.35 13.76 -23.32
N ARG A 72 -3.73 13.81 -24.62
CA ARG A 72 -3.74 12.63 -25.49
C ARG A 72 -2.34 12.11 -25.81
N SER A 73 -1.36 13.01 -25.91
CA SER A 73 0.03 12.70 -26.30
C SER A 73 0.88 12.10 -25.17
N VAL A 74 0.40 12.10 -23.93
CA VAL A 74 1.15 11.66 -22.76
C VAL A 74 0.56 10.42 -22.10
N TYR A 75 1.40 9.68 -21.38
CA TYR A 75 1.00 8.42 -20.79
C TYR A 75 0.19 8.61 -19.49
N THR A 76 -1.09 8.27 -19.58
CA THR A 76 -2.02 8.30 -18.41
C THR A 76 -2.60 6.92 -18.08
N GLY A 77 -2.04 5.84 -18.65
CA GLY A 77 -2.45 4.46 -18.43
C GLY A 77 -1.90 3.84 -17.15
N THR A 78 -2.11 2.55 -17.00
CA THR A 78 -1.54 1.75 -15.90
C THR A 78 -0.86 0.51 -16.50
N ARG A 79 0.37 0.24 -16.10
CA ARG A 79 1.09 -0.98 -16.47
C ARG A 79 1.15 -1.92 -15.26
N ALA A 80 0.78 -3.16 -15.47
CA ALA A 80 0.92 -4.23 -14.48
C ALA A 80 2.27 -4.94 -14.71
N ASP A 81 3.38 -4.22 -14.49
CA ASP A 81 4.72 -4.67 -14.89
C ASP A 81 5.34 -5.70 -13.93
N ARG A 82 4.70 -6.02 -12.80
CA ARG A 82 5.26 -6.96 -11.80
C ARG A 82 4.19 -7.87 -11.24
N ARG A 83 4.42 -9.17 -11.32
CA ARG A 83 3.75 -10.14 -10.46
C ARG A 83 4.23 -9.90 -9.03
N ARG A 84 3.30 -9.68 -8.10
CA ARG A 84 3.59 -9.49 -6.66
C ARG A 84 3.12 -10.68 -5.83
N ALA A 85 2.52 -11.67 -6.47
CA ALA A 85 2.13 -12.91 -5.84
C ALA A 85 3.34 -13.83 -5.76
N LEU A 86 3.53 -14.48 -4.62
CA LEU A 86 4.50 -15.55 -4.46
C LEU A 86 4.05 -16.76 -5.29
N ASP A 87 5.00 -17.46 -5.88
CA ASP A 87 4.76 -18.79 -6.42
C ASP A 87 4.63 -19.83 -5.29
N MET A 88 4.30 -21.06 -5.65
CA MET A 88 4.06 -22.12 -4.66
C MET A 88 5.32 -22.48 -3.87
N GLU A 89 6.49 -22.40 -4.51
CA GLU A 89 7.77 -22.70 -3.87
C GLU A 89 8.15 -21.62 -2.84
N ASP A 90 8.04 -20.36 -3.22
CA ASP A 90 8.31 -19.23 -2.33
C ASP A 90 7.27 -19.16 -1.21
N MET A 91 5.99 -19.51 -1.47
CA MET A 91 5.00 -19.67 -0.40
C MET A 91 5.42 -20.70 0.63
N LYS A 92 5.84 -21.90 0.20
CA LYS A 92 6.31 -22.95 1.13
C LYS A 92 7.45 -22.45 2.01
N LYS A 93 8.42 -21.69 1.47
CA LYS A 93 9.51 -21.07 2.24
C LYS A 93 8.99 -20.09 3.29
N VAL A 94 8.03 -19.21 2.91
CA VAL A 94 7.46 -18.23 3.83
C VAL A 94 6.62 -18.88 4.93
N PHE A 95 5.90 -19.97 4.62
CA PHE A 95 5.07 -20.69 5.59
C PHE A 95 5.87 -21.70 6.42
N ALA A 96 7.05 -22.11 5.98
CA ALA A 96 7.95 -22.89 6.81
C ALA A 96 8.32 -22.05 8.05
N ARG A 97 8.31 -22.68 9.24
CA ARG A 97 8.84 -22.01 10.44
C ARG A 97 10.28 -21.62 10.15
N LEU A 98 10.60 -20.36 10.30
CA LEU A 98 11.98 -19.92 10.37
C LEU A 98 12.63 -20.70 11.52
N LEU A 99 13.46 -21.69 11.18
CA LEU A 99 14.19 -22.47 12.14
C LEU A 99 15.10 -21.52 12.94
N GLN A 100 15.43 -21.88 14.16
CA GLN A 100 16.29 -21.10 15.05
C GLN A 100 17.66 -20.89 14.38
N SER A 101 17.83 -19.73 13.81
CA SER A 101 19.08 -19.22 13.25
C SER A 101 19.37 -17.91 13.96
N ASP A 102 20.59 -17.69 14.39
CA ASP A 102 21.04 -16.43 15.02
C ASP A 102 20.82 -15.20 14.13
N ALA A 103 20.61 -15.42 12.84
CA ALA A 103 20.27 -14.37 11.87
C ALA A 103 18.83 -13.87 11.99
N ILE A 104 17.92 -14.53 12.74
CA ILE A 104 16.50 -14.23 12.81
C ILE A 104 16.17 -13.44 14.06
N THR A 105 15.86 -12.16 13.89
CA THR A 105 15.39 -11.32 15.00
C THR A 105 13.93 -11.62 15.36
N PRO A 106 13.51 -11.34 16.62
CA PRO A 106 12.10 -11.42 17.01
C PRO A 106 11.19 -10.56 16.12
N ALA A 107 11.68 -9.41 15.64
CA ALA A 107 10.95 -8.52 14.74
C ALA A 107 10.71 -9.15 13.36
N MET A 108 11.71 -9.82 12.79
CA MET A 108 11.57 -10.55 11.53
C MET A 108 10.56 -11.70 11.65
N LYS A 109 10.65 -12.47 12.74
CA LYS A 109 9.72 -13.57 13.04
C LYS A 109 8.29 -13.05 13.18
N GLY A 110 8.11 -11.97 13.95
CA GLY A 110 6.81 -11.32 14.12
C GLY A 110 6.22 -10.82 12.78
N ALA A 111 7.05 -10.22 11.93
CA ALA A 111 6.61 -9.75 10.62
C ALA A 111 6.22 -10.92 9.70
N GLN A 112 6.97 -12.03 9.69
CA GLN A 112 6.60 -13.22 8.93
C GLN A 112 5.27 -13.81 9.41
N GLU A 113 5.10 -13.99 10.71
CA GLU A 113 3.88 -14.56 11.28
C GLU A 113 2.65 -13.67 11.05
N LEU A 114 2.79 -12.35 11.16
CA LEU A 114 1.72 -11.41 10.78
C LEU A 114 1.43 -11.42 9.28
N PHE A 115 2.43 -11.60 8.43
CA PHE A 115 2.22 -11.78 6.99
C PHE A 115 1.40 -13.05 6.70
N ILE A 116 1.74 -14.16 7.37
CA ILE A 116 0.98 -15.41 7.26
C ILE A 116 -0.46 -15.19 7.76
N LEU A 117 -0.66 -14.52 8.88
CA LEU A 117 -1.99 -14.18 9.37
C LEU A 117 -2.78 -13.34 8.35
N MET A 118 -2.17 -12.32 7.76
CA MET A 118 -2.81 -11.51 6.71
C MET A 118 -3.24 -12.37 5.51
N PHE A 119 -2.43 -13.35 5.11
CA PHE A 119 -2.78 -14.28 4.04
C PHE A 119 -3.96 -15.17 4.44
N LEU A 120 -3.92 -15.79 5.64
CA LEU A 120 -5.00 -16.63 6.17
C LEU A 120 -6.31 -15.85 6.36
N LEU A 121 -6.23 -14.55 6.60
CA LEU A 121 -7.36 -13.62 6.65
C LEU A 121 -7.79 -13.14 5.26
N ARG A 122 -7.69 -14.02 4.25
CA ARG A 122 -8.09 -13.78 2.86
C ARG A 122 -7.39 -12.56 2.23
N GLY A 123 -6.10 -12.44 2.49
CA GLY A 123 -5.29 -11.34 1.99
C GLY A 123 -5.69 -9.99 2.60
N LEU A 124 -5.94 -9.96 3.90
CA LEU A 124 -6.24 -8.74 4.65
C LEU A 124 -5.12 -7.71 4.44
N PRO A 125 -5.40 -6.48 3.94
CA PRO A 125 -4.39 -5.44 3.83
C PRO A 125 -3.88 -4.99 5.19
N PHE A 126 -2.60 -4.58 5.27
CA PHE A 126 -2.01 -4.10 6.52
C PHE A 126 -2.75 -2.91 7.15
N VAL A 127 -3.33 -2.03 6.30
CA VAL A 127 -4.15 -0.93 6.81
C VAL A 127 -5.40 -1.45 7.52
N ASP A 128 -6.07 -2.46 6.97
CA ASP A 128 -7.24 -3.03 7.62
C ASP A 128 -6.84 -3.79 8.89
N LEU A 129 -5.70 -4.54 8.88
CA LEU A 129 -5.14 -5.19 10.06
C LEU A 129 -4.85 -4.20 11.20
N ALA A 130 -4.21 -3.05 10.88
CA ALA A 130 -3.84 -2.05 11.88
C ALA A 130 -5.04 -1.42 12.58
N TYR A 131 -6.15 -1.29 11.87
CA TYR A 131 -7.36 -0.67 12.38
C TYR A 131 -8.45 -1.66 12.83
N LEU A 132 -8.19 -2.99 12.80
CA LEU A 132 -9.12 -3.96 13.38
C LEU A 132 -9.34 -3.68 14.86
N ARG A 133 -10.59 -3.75 15.28
CA ARG A 133 -11.00 -3.55 16.68
C ARG A 133 -11.23 -4.89 17.37
N LYS A 134 -11.10 -4.91 18.68
CA LYS A 134 -11.47 -6.09 19.51
C LYS A 134 -12.93 -6.50 19.30
N SER A 135 -13.82 -5.51 19.08
CA SER A 135 -15.25 -5.73 18.80
C SER A 135 -15.53 -6.38 17.44
N ASP A 136 -14.56 -6.35 16.50
CA ASP A 136 -14.69 -6.98 15.19
C ASP A 136 -14.53 -8.50 15.27
N LEU A 137 -13.93 -9.01 16.35
CA LEU A 137 -13.74 -10.43 16.61
C LEU A 137 -14.91 -10.96 17.45
N ARG A 138 -15.64 -11.93 16.94
CA ARG A 138 -16.71 -12.63 17.63
C ARG A 138 -16.52 -14.14 17.47
N GLY A 139 -16.16 -14.83 18.53
CA GLY A 139 -15.80 -16.24 18.49
C GLY A 139 -14.63 -16.45 17.50
N ASN A 140 -14.87 -17.20 16.44
CA ASN A 140 -13.88 -17.47 15.40
C ASN A 140 -14.12 -16.68 14.10
N VAL A 141 -14.89 -15.59 14.14
CA VAL A 141 -15.20 -14.78 12.97
C VAL A 141 -14.73 -13.34 13.18
N ILE A 142 -13.97 -12.81 12.22
CA ILE A 142 -13.69 -11.38 12.12
C ILE A 142 -14.63 -10.74 11.11
N SER A 143 -15.39 -9.73 11.54
CA SER A 143 -16.30 -8.95 10.69
C SER A 143 -15.92 -7.47 10.74
N TYR A 144 -15.50 -6.91 9.61
CA TYR A 144 -15.00 -5.54 9.53
C TYR A 144 -15.43 -4.83 8.24
N ARG A 145 -15.30 -3.52 8.20
CA ARG A 145 -15.47 -2.73 6.96
C ARG A 145 -14.12 -2.37 6.38
N ARG A 146 -13.95 -2.67 5.11
CA ARG A 146 -12.72 -2.36 4.39
C ARG A 146 -12.48 -0.86 4.30
N ARG A 147 -11.37 -0.36 4.81
CA ARG A 147 -11.08 1.08 4.88
C ARG A 147 -11.05 1.77 3.51
N LYS A 148 -10.55 1.11 2.49
CA LYS A 148 -10.46 1.69 1.14
C LYS A 148 -11.82 1.85 0.45
N THR A 149 -12.80 0.98 0.72
CA THR A 149 -14.05 0.89 -0.07
C THR A 149 -15.32 0.91 0.78
N GLY A 150 -15.21 0.84 2.11
CA GLY A 150 -16.35 0.74 3.03
C GLY A 150 -17.11 -0.60 2.95
N ARG A 151 -16.68 -1.53 2.10
CA ARG A 151 -17.36 -2.81 1.90
C ARG A 151 -17.25 -3.68 3.16
N PRO A 152 -18.37 -4.24 3.68
CA PRO A 152 -18.33 -5.17 4.78
C PRO A 152 -17.71 -6.50 4.32
N LEU A 153 -16.91 -7.12 5.17
CA LEU A 153 -16.26 -8.40 4.96
C LEU A 153 -16.32 -9.20 6.25
N SER A 154 -16.52 -10.52 6.13
CA SER A 154 -16.45 -11.49 7.22
C SER A 154 -15.51 -12.61 6.84
N VAL A 155 -14.65 -13.00 7.77
CA VAL A 155 -13.67 -14.07 7.61
C VAL A 155 -13.75 -15.01 8.79
N THR A 156 -14.06 -16.28 8.54
CA THR A 156 -13.94 -17.33 9.54
C THR A 156 -12.48 -17.72 9.69
N LEU A 157 -12.01 -17.75 10.92
CA LEU A 157 -10.62 -18.05 11.27
C LEU A 157 -10.38 -19.57 11.25
N THR A 158 -9.30 -19.98 10.62
CA THR A 158 -8.74 -21.33 10.79
C THR A 158 -8.06 -21.45 12.17
N THR A 159 -7.75 -22.66 12.59
CA THR A 159 -7.03 -22.92 13.86
C THR A 159 -5.68 -22.17 13.89
N GLU A 160 -4.96 -22.20 12.77
CA GLU A 160 -3.66 -21.51 12.62
C GLU A 160 -3.82 -19.99 12.71
N ALA A 161 -4.85 -19.43 12.03
CA ALA A 161 -5.14 -18.01 12.08
C ALA A 161 -5.51 -17.57 13.51
N MET A 162 -6.31 -18.37 14.22
CA MET A 162 -6.67 -18.08 15.60
C MET A 162 -5.45 -18.14 16.53
N PHE A 163 -4.56 -19.12 16.36
CA PHE A 163 -3.32 -19.22 17.14
C PHE A 163 -2.44 -17.96 16.94
N LEU A 164 -2.22 -17.55 15.71
CA LEU A 164 -1.42 -16.36 15.41
C LEU A 164 -2.10 -15.08 15.91
N LEU A 165 -3.43 -14.98 15.77
CA LEU A 165 -4.17 -13.86 16.29
C LEU A 165 -4.00 -13.73 17.80
N GLN A 166 -4.22 -14.80 18.55
CA GLN A 166 -4.08 -14.82 20.01
C GLN A 166 -2.67 -14.48 20.46
N LYS A 167 -1.66 -14.90 19.70
CA LYS A 167 -0.25 -14.60 19.98
C LYS A 167 0.06 -13.11 19.89
N TYR A 168 -0.50 -12.41 18.88
CA TYR A 168 -0.22 -11.00 18.57
C TYR A 168 -1.31 -10.02 19.01
N MET A 169 -2.39 -10.52 19.58
CA MET A 169 -3.51 -9.70 20.01
C MET A 169 -3.07 -8.71 21.13
N ASN A 170 -3.62 -7.51 21.05
CA ASN A 170 -3.39 -6.46 22.02
C ASN A 170 -3.98 -6.83 23.39
N ARG A 171 -3.12 -6.88 24.41
CA ARG A 171 -3.47 -7.22 25.79
C ARG A 171 -3.94 -6.01 26.61
N GLU A 172 -3.73 -4.81 26.14
CA GLU A 172 -4.14 -3.58 26.81
C GLU A 172 -5.67 -3.47 26.79
N GLU A 173 -6.32 -3.55 27.94
CA GLU A 173 -7.79 -3.58 28.06
C GLU A 173 -8.44 -2.32 27.49
N GLN A 174 -7.85 -1.18 27.75
CA GLN A 174 -8.37 0.14 27.34
C GLN A 174 -8.21 0.41 25.84
N SER A 175 -7.31 -0.30 25.15
CA SER A 175 -7.14 -0.13 23.73
C SER A 175 -8.28 -0.78 22.95
N PRO A 176 -8.95 -0.06 22.03
CA PRO A 176 -10.00 -0.62 21.20
C PRO A 176 -9.45 -1.53 20.09
N TYR A 177 -8.15 -1.43 19.79
CA TYR A 177 -7.54 -2.11 18.65
C TYR A 177 -7.21 -3.56 18.94
N LEU A 178 -7.44 -4.44 17.97
CA LEU A 178 -7.19 -5.87 18.10
C LEU A 178 -5.69 -6.19 18.16
N PHE A 179 -4.85 -5.41 17.46
CA PHE A 179 -3.40 -5.53 17.45
C PHE A 179 -2.74 -4.27 18.01
N PRO A 180 -1.57 -4.36 18.67
CA PRO A 180 -0.88 -3.21 19.28
C PRO A 180 -0.08 -2.44 18.23
N ILE A 181 -0.76 -1.99 17.16
CA ILE A 181 -0.17 -1.22 16.04
C ILE A 181 -0.49 0.26 16.18
N LEU A 182 -1.69 0.55 16.65
CA LEU A 182 -2.18 1.90 16.88
C LEU A 182 -2.48 2.09 18.37
N HIS A 183 -2.18 3.30 18.86
CA HIS A 183 -2.41 3.70 20.26
C HIS A 183 -3.29 4.95 20.35
N SER A 184 -3.33 5.76 19.29
CA SER A 184 -4.10 6.99 19.21
C SER A 184 -5.49 6.76 18.64
N ASP A 185 -6.39 7.71 18.88
CA ASP A 185 -7.78 7.65 18.41
C ASP A 185 -7.86 7.58 16.88
N GLU A 186 -8.78 6.76 16.39
CA GLU A 186 -9.05 6.60 14.97
C GLU A 186 -9.47 7.95 14.35
N GLY A 187 -8.88 8.27 13.19
CA GLY A 187 -9.09 9.52 12.49
C GLY A 187 -8.15 10.65 12.91
N SER A 188 -7.40 10.49 14.00
CA SER A 188 -6.39 11.46 14.40
C SER A 188 -5.18 11.47 13.46
N PRO A 189 -4.50 12.63 13.27
CA PRO A 189 -3.23 12.67 12.54
C PRO A 189 -2.15 11.77 13.15
N MET A 190 -2.21 11.54 14.47
CA MET A 190 -1.26 10.70 15.18
C MET A 190 -1.46 9.22 14.82
N ALA A 191 -2.69 8.70 14.85
CA ALA A 191 -2.99 7.33 14.42
C ALA A 191 -2.53 7.06 12.98
N TYR A 192 -2.67 8.06 12.10
CA TYR A 192 -2.16 7.94 10.74
C TYR A 192 -0.62 7.86 10.67
N ARG A 193 0.09 8.64 11.51
CA ARG A 193 1.56 8.56 11.62
C ARG A 193 2.02 7.21 12.18
N GLU A 194 1.38 6.74 13.23
CA GLU A 194 1.64 5.41 13.83
C GLU A 194 1.49 4.31 12.76
N TYR A 195 0.38 4.32 12.02
CA TYR A 195 0.16 3.41 10.91
C TYR A 195 1.27 3.47 9.85
N GLN A 196 1.68 4.68 9.43
CA GLN A 196 2.73 4.84 8.42
C GLN A 196 4.08 4.31 8.90
N LEU A 197 4.44 4.57 10.15
CA LEU A 197 5.68 4.07 10.75
C LEU A 197 5.65 2.55 10.90
N ALA A 198 4.53 2.00 11.39
CA ALA A 198 4.34 0.55 11.53
C ALA A 198 4.41 -0.15 10.16
N LEU A 199 3.75 0.38 9.13
CA LEU A 199 3.80 -0.18 7.78
C LEU A 199 5.22 -0.15 7.20
N ARG A 200 5.96 0.94 7.41
CA ARG A 200 7.35 1.06 6.95
C ARG A 200 8.23 0.01 7.62
N ASN A 201 8.16 -0.10 8.95
CA ASN A 201 8.91 -1.10 9.70
C ASN A 201 8.52 -2.52 9.29
N PHE A 202 7.23 -2.82 9.20
CA PHE A 202 6.73 -4.11 8.77
C PHE A 202 7.28 -4.54 7.41
N ASN A 203 7.21 -3.64 6.41
CA ASN A 203 7.77 -3.92 5.09
C ASN A 203 9.30 -4.07 5.10
N TYR A 204 10.01 -3.34 5.95
CA TYR A 204 11.44 -3.50 6.14
C TYR A 204 11.79 -4.89 6.68
N GLN A 205 11.09 -5.33 7.75
CA GLN A 205 11.30 -6.67 8.31
C GLN A 205 10.96 -7.77 7.30
N LEU A 206 9.88 -7.62 6.54
CA LEU A 206 9.52 -8.56 5.47
C LEU A 206 10.57 -8.62 4.36
N GLU A 207 11.19 -7.50 4.01
CA GLU A 207 12.30 -7.49 3.04
C GLU A 207 13.49 -8.30 3.55
N LEU A 208 13.85 -8.17 4.83
CA LEU A 208 14.91 -8.96 5.45
C LEU A 208 14.57 -10.46 5.46
N VAL A 209 13.32 -10.80 5.82
CA VAL A 209 12.80 -12.17 5.75
C VAL A 209 12.90 -12.72 4.32
N GLY A 210 12.47 -11.96 3.33
CA GLY A 210 12.54 -12.36 1.92
C GLY A 210 13.98 -12.63 1.44
N LYS A 211 14.91 -11.77 1.84
CA LYS A 211 16.36 -11.98 1.55
C LYS A 211 16.91 -13.23 2.20
N LEU A 212 16.57 -13.45 3.49
CA LEU A 212 17.01 -14.63 4.23
C LEU A 212 16.48 -15.94 3.62
N LEU A 213 15.22 -15.92 3.15
CA LEU A 213 14.58 -17.07 2.51
C LEU A 213 14.99 -17.26 1.03
N GLY A 214 15.81 -16.37 0.48
CA GLY A 214 16.24 -16.42 -0.93
C GLY A 214 15.07 -16.25 -1.90
N LEU A 215 14.06 -15.43 -1.56
CA LEU A 215 12.93 -15.18 -2.44
C LEU A 215 13.38 -14.39 -3.67
N LYS A 216 12.80 -14.70 -4.84
CA LYS A 216 13.10 -14.03 -6.11
C LYS A 216 12.65 -12.57 -6.12
N ASP A 217 11.50 -12.31 -5.52
CA ASP A 217 10.88 -10.99 -5.46
C ASP A 217 10.86 -10.43 -4.03
N ARG A 218 10.79 -9.10 -3.94
CA ARG A 218 10.71 -8.41 -2.65
C ARG A 218 9.41 -8.74 -1.93
N LEU A 219 9.53 -9.33 -0.74
CA LEU A 219 8.40 -9.55 0.15
C LEU A 219 7.90 -8.24 0.75
N SER A 220 6.59 -8.03 0.77
CA SER A 220 5.94 -6.85 1.34
C SER A 220 4.54 -7.18 1.85
N SER A 221 3.96 -6.29 2.67
CA SER A 221 2.59 -6.44 3.15
C SER A 221 1.56 -6.64 2.03
N TYR A 222 1.81 -6.05 0.86
CA TYR A 222 0.91 -6.16 -0.29
C TYR A 222 1.01 -7.52 -0.99
N THR A 223 2.15 -8.21 -0.84
CA THR A 223 2.39 -9.56 -1.38
C THR A 223 1.39 -10.57 -0.83
N ALA A 224 1.05 -10.52 0.47
CA ALA A 224 0.05 -11.40 1.09
C ALA A 224 -1.28 -11.38 0.34
N ARG A 225 -1.75 -10.18 0.00
CA ARG A 225 -3.02 -10.02 -0.72
C ARG A 225 -2.95 -10.50 -2.16
N HIS A 226 -1.86 -10.20 -2.87
CA HIS A 226 -1.69 -10.67 -4.25
C HIS A 226 -1.60 -12.18 -4.30
N THR A 227 -0.82 -12.78 -3.40
CA THR A 227 -0.68 -14.24 -3.31
C THR A 227 -2.03 -14.89 -3.03
N TRP A 228 -2.77 -14.41 -2.01
CA TRP A 228 -4.09 -14.95 -1.73
C TRP A 228 -5.03 -14.83 -2.93
N ALA A 229 -5.10 -13.66 -3.58
CA ALA A 229 -5.98 -13.46 -4.73
C ALA A 229 -5.61 -14.37 -5.92
N THR A 230 -4.32 -14.69 -6.10
CA THR A 230 -3.87 -15.57 -7.19
C THR A 230 -4.10 -17.06 -6.87
N THR A 231 -4.06 -17.45 -5.58
CA THR A 231 -4.26 -18.85 -5.18
C THR A 231 -5.74 -19.21 -4.96
N ALA A 232 -6.62 -18.22 -4.77
CA ALA A 232 -8.06 -18.41 -4.57
C ALA A 232 -8.86 -18.49 -5.89
N TYR A 233 -8.18 -18.24 -7.03
CA TYR A 233 -8.72 -18.39 -8.38
C TYR A 233 -7.90 -19.41 -9.18
#